data_21f65178779774c0ff96e581f7e2729a
#
_entry.id   21f65178779774c0ff96e581f7e2729a
#
_cell.length_a   1.000
_cell.length_b   1.000
_cell.length_c   1.000
_cell.angle_alpha   90.00
_cell.angle_beta   90.00
_cell.angle_gamma   90.00
#
_symmetry.space_group_name_H-M   'P 1'
#
loop_
_entity.id
_entity.type
_entity.pdbx_description
1 polymer ?
#
loop_
_entity_poly.entity_id
_entity_poly.type
_entity_poly.pdbx_seq_one_letter_code
_entity_poly.pdbx_strand_id
1 'polypeptide(L)'
;MQLLLAYRFLKSKHNTGFINIISKISILGIILGVGILITVLSVMNGFEKELRHKILGFTSHVTILPRSNSFVDYSRLFEQLKANKDVIGYSPYIQKEILISSVTSTTNAYFRAIDPKLEKNVGIVDESIIFGSFNNLSISKNNIVLGNGVANKLLVRIGDEVEILTQFTSSESKKPFQFKNKYIVSGVFDVGLYEYNNAY
;
A
#
# COMPACT_ATOMS: atom_id res chain seq x y z
N MET A 1 -15.61 41.67 -24.67
CA MET A 1 -15.50 42.32 -25.96
C MET A 1 -14.52 41.63 -26.92
N GLN A 2 -13.34 41.23 -26.51
CA GLN A 2 -12.32 40.58 -27.35
C GLN A 2 -12.77 39.28 -28.02
N LEU A 3 -13.50 38.42 -27.32
CA LEU A 3 -14.02 37.15 -27.84
C LEU A 3 -15.06 37.34 -28.96
N LEU A 4 -15.91 38.35 -28.84
CA LEU A 4 -16.92 38.70 -29.85
C LEU A 4 -16.25 39.23 -31.13
N LEU A 5 -15.21 40.02 -31.02
CA LEU A 5 -14.42 40.54 -32.13
C LEU A 5 -13.68 39.41 -32.83
N ALA A 6 -13.04 38.49 -32.07
CA ALA A 6 -12.35 37.31 -32.61
C ALA A 6 -13.30 36.40 -33.37
N TYR A 7 -14.51 36.14 -32.84
CA TYR A 7 -15.54 35.34 -33.50
C TYR A 7 -16.03 35.99 -34.79
N ARG A 8 -16.18 37.34 -34.82
CA ARG A 8 -16.61 38.09 -35.98
C ARG A 8 -15.54 38.12 -37.06
N PHE A 9 -14.26 38.20 -36.72
CA PHE A 9 -13.13 38.07 -37.64
C PHE A 9 -13.04 36.69 -38.26
N LEU A 10 -13.25 35.63 -37.50
CA LEU A 10 -13.27 34.24 -38.01
C LEU A 10 -14.44 33.97 -38.96
N LYS A 11 -15.56 34.70 -38.82
CA LYS A 11 -16.78 34.58 -39.61
C LYS A 11 -16.83 35.57 -40.79
N SER A 12 -15.89 36.50 -40.86
CA SER A 12 -15.81 37.48 -41.96
C SER A 12 -15.52 36.82 -43.31
N LYS A 13 -16.49 36.97 -44.21
CA LYS A 13 -16.51 36.37 -45.54
C LYS A 13 -15.67 37.23 -46.49
N HIS A 14 -14.38 37.36 -46.28
CA HIS A 14 -13.45 37.86 -47.29
C HIS A 14 -12.94 36.71 -48.15
N ASN A 15 -12.85 36.91 -49.40
CA ASN A 15 -12.70 36.03 -50.56
C ASN A 15 -11.43 35.14 -50.58
N THR A 16 -10.97 34.62 -49.47
CA THR A 16 -9.79 33.74 -49.36
C THR A 16 -10.17 32.47 -48.59
N GLY A 17 -10.91 31.57 -49.27
CA GLY A 17 -11.33 30.28 -48.72
C GLY A 17 -10.17 29.46 -48.10
N PHE A 18 -8.97 29.63 -48.63
CA PHE A 18 -7.77 28.93 -48.18
C PHE A 18 -7.31 29.38 -46.78
N ILE A 19 -7.32 30.69 -46.48
CA ILE A 19 -6.94 31.22 -45.17
C ILE A 19 -7.92 30.77 -44.08
N ASN A 20 -9.18 30.67 -44.40
CA ASN A 20 -10.22 30.23 -43.50
C ASN A 20 -10.10 28.74 -43.11
N ILE A 21 -9.65 27.92 -44.04
CA ILE A 21 -9.36 26.49 -43.81
C ILE A 21 -8.16 26.33 -42.87
N ILE A 22 -7.06 27.05 -43.16
CA ILE A 22 -5.84 27.02 -42.33
C ILE A 22 -6.15 27.45 -40.90
N SER A 23 -6.92 28.55 -40.71
CA SER A 23 -7.32 29.02 -39.40
C SER A 23 -8.14 27.98 -38.63
N LYS A 24 -9.07 27.30 -39.30
CA LYS A 24 -9.86 26.22 -38.63
C LYS A 24 -9.01 25.04 -38.24
N ILE A 25 -8.07 24.61 -39.09
CA ILE A 25 -7.15 23.50 -38.77
C ILE A 25 -6.25 23.89 -37.60
N SER A 26 -5.73 25.12 -37.59
CA SER A 26 -4.89 25.63 -36.50
C SER A 26 -5.65 25.64 -35.16
N ILE A 27 -6.88 26.15 -35.15
CA ILE A 27 -7.73 26.15 -33.95
C ILE A 27 -8.02 24.72 -33.50
N LEU A 28 -8.35 23.82 -34.43
CA LEU A 28 -8.58 22.40 -34.10
C LEU A 28 -7.33 21.77 -33.49
N GLY A 29 -6.15 22.04 -34.06
CA GLY A 29 -4.87 21.57 -33.54
C GLY A 29 -4.61 22.04 -32.11
N ILE A 30 -4.87 23.31 -31.82
CA ILE A 30 -4.72 23.88 -30.46
C ILE A 30 -5.72 23.22 -29.50
N ILE A 31 -6.98 23.07 -29.87
CA ILE A 31 -8.01 22.44 -29.04
C ILE A 31 -7.63 21.00 -28.71
N LEU A 32 -7.20 20.24 -29.71
CA LEU A 32 -6.76 18.86 -29.52
C LEU A 32 -5.51 18.80 -28.64
N GLY A 33 -4.52 19.64 -28.88
CA GLY A 33 -3.28 19.66 -28.10
C GLY A 33 -3.52 19.99 -26.63
N VAL A 34 -4.30 21.05 -26.35
CA VAL A 34 -4.67 21.42 -24.98
C VAL A 34 -5.57 20.37 -24.33
N GLY A 35 -6.52 19.80 -25.09
CA GLY A 35 -7.38 18.73 -24.60
C GLY A 35 -6.61 17.48 -24.18
N ILE A 36 -5.68 17.03 -25.01
CA ILE A 36 -4.80 15.90 -24.69
C ILE A 36 -3.95 16.22 -23.46
N LEU A 37 -3.35 17.41 -23.38
CA LEU A 37 -2.53 17.81 -22.24
C LEU A 37 -3.32 17.78 -20.92
N ILE A 38 -4.53 18.36 -20.92
CA ILE A 38 -5.40 18.37 -19.73
C ILE A 38 -5.76 16.93 -19.34
N THR A 39 -6.10 16.10 -20.30
CA THR A 39 -6.45 14.69 -20.05
C THR A 39 -5.29 13.93 -19.42
N VAL A 40 -4.08 14.04 -19.99
CA VAL A 40 -2.88 13.37 -19.46
C VAL A 40 -2.56 13.85 -18.04
N LEU A 41 -2.59 15.16 -17.80
CA LEU A 41 -2.34 15.71 -16.45
C LEU A 41 -3.40 15.26 -15.45
N SER A 42 -4.66 15.19 -15.83
CA SER A 42 -5.75 14.73 -14.97
C SER A 42 -5.58 13.27 -14.57
N VAL A 43 -5.26 12.39 -15.54
CA VAL A 43 -4.99 10.98 -15.30
C VAL A 43 -3.77 10.81 -14.39
N MET A 44 -2.68 11.55 -14.68
CA MET A 44 -1.45 11.49 -13.89
C MET A 44 -1.68 11.92 -12.43
N ASN A 45 -2.40 13.01 -12.20
CA ASN A 45 -2.75 13.47 -10.85
C ASN A 45 -3.63 12.46 -10.11
N GLY A 46 -4.59 11.84 -10.80
CA GLY A 46 -5.42 10.78 -10.22
C GLY A 46 -4.59 9.56 -9.81
N PHE A 47 -3.69 9.13 -10.70
CA PHE A 47 -2.79 8.01 -10.45
C PHE A 47 -1.83 8.28 -9.28
N GLU A 48 -1.21 9.48 -9.23
CA GLU A 48 -0.33 9.86 -8.13
C GLU A 48 -1.06 9.81 -6.78
N LYS A 49 -2.28 10.35 -6.72
CA LYS A 49 -3.09 10.35 -5.49
C LYS A 49 -3.42 8.93 -5.03
N GLU A 50 -3.83 8.06 -5.95
CA GLU A 50 -4.16 6.66 -5.65
C GLU A 50 -2.92 5.87 -5.21
N LEU A 51 -1.80 6.05 -5.92
CA LEU A 51 -0.55 5.39 -5.58
C LEU A 51 -0.04 5.83 -4.20
N ARG A 52 -0.08 7.14 -3.93
CA ARG A 52 0.29 7.70 -2.63
C ARG A 52 -0.57 7.14 -1.50
N HIS A 53 -1.89 7.05 -1.70
CA HIS A 53 -2.80 6.48 -0.71
C HIS A 53 -2.46 5.02 -0.38
N LYS A 54 -2.20 4.20 -1.39
CA LYS A 54 -1.85 2.78 -1.21
C LYS A 54 -0.49 2.60 -0.52
N ILE A 55 0.53 3.35 -0.95
CA ILE A 55 1.86 3.26 -0.34
C ILE A 55 1.84 3.73 1.12
N LEU A 56 1.29 4.92 1.38
CA LEU A 56 1.24 5.48 2.73
C LEU A 56 0.27 4.74 3.65
N GLY A 57 -0.74 4.08 3.10
CA GLY A 57 -1.64 3.26 3.89
C GLY A 57 -1.03 1.93 4.34
N PHE A 58 -0.04 1.40 3.60
CA PHE A 58 0.67 0.18 3.99
C PHE A 58 1.93 0.49 4.82
N THR A 59 2.64 1.57 4.50
CA THR A 59 3.84 2.03 5.24
C THR A 59 3.47 3.18 6.17
N SER A 60 3.97 3.13 7.40
CA SER A 60 3.79 4.21 8.36
C SER A 60 4.51 5.50 7.90
N HIS A 61 3.93 6.67 8.17
CA HIS A 61 4.56 7.96 7.89
C HIS A 61 5.87 8.17 8.68
N VAL A 62 5.92 7.66 9.91
CA VAL A 62 7.08 7.73 10.80
C VAL A 62 7.26 6.39 11.49
N THR A 63 8.49 5.89 11.49
CA THR A 63 8.87 4.68 12.22
C THR A 63 9.85 5.05 13.32
N ILE A 64 9.51 4.70 14.54
CA ILE A 64 10.37 4.91 15.72
C ILE A 64 11.09 3.60 16.02
N LEU A 65 12.41 3.62 15.94
CA LEU A 65 13.25 2.45 16.22
C LEU A 65 13.99 2.64 17.56
N PRO A 66 14.13 1.57 18.35
CA PRO A 66 14.93 1.63 19.57
C PRO A 66 16.41 1.85 19.20
N ARG A 67 17.09 2.66 20.02
CA ARG A 67 18.51 2.97 19.82
C ARG A 67 19.43 1.81 20.20
N SER A 68 18.94 0.88 20.99
CA SER A 68 19.64 -0.35 21.38
C SER A 68 18.74 -1.56 21.14
N ASN A 69 19.36 -2.73 20.92
CA ASN A 69 18.62 -3.98 20.73
C ASN A 69 17.97 -4.53 22.04
N SER A 70 17.88 -3.72 23.07
CA SER A 70 17.27 -4.08 24.35
C SER A 70 15.76 -3.89 24.29
N PHE A 71 15.02 -4.75 24.98
CA PHE A 71 13.60 -4.58 25.22
C PHE A 71 13.37 -3.21 25.89
N VAL A 72 12.65 -2.34 25.23
CA VAL A 72 12.33 -0.99 25.74
C VAL A 72 10.89 -1.01 26.23
N ASP A 73 10.66 -0.44 27.42
CA ASP A 73 9.29 -0.18 27.87
C ASP A 73 8.69 0.96 27.02
N TYR A 74 7.76 0.60 26.16
CA TYR A 74 7.08 1.54 25.25
C TYR A 74 5.94 2.32 25.93
N SER A 75 5.62 2.05 27.19
CA SER A 75 4.46 2.65 27.88
C SER A 75 4.53 4.17 27.89
N ARG A 76 5.69 4.74 28.22
CA ARG A 76 5.91 6.19 28.17
C ARG A 76 5.77 6.78 26.79
N LEU A 77 6.27 6.08 25.78
CA LEU A 77 6.18 6.52 24.38
C LEU A 77 4.71 6.55 23.93
N PHE A 78 3.94 5.53 24.27
CA PHE A 78 2.51 5.47 23.93
C PHE A 78 1.71 6.60 24.62
N GLU A 79 2.02 6.96 25.85
CA GLU A 79 1.40 8.11 26.52
C GLU A 79 1.73 9.42 25.80
N GLN A 80 2.98 9.61 25.39
CA GLN A 80 3.40 10.80 24.63
C GLN A 80 2.72 10.87 23.26
N LEU A 81 2.62 9.74 22.54
CA LEU A 81 1.95 9.66 21.24
C LEU A 81 0.45 9.97 21.37
N LYS A 82 -0.21 9.45 22.41
CA LYS A 82 -1.63 9.74 22.69
C LYS A 82 -1.88 11.22 23.04
N ALA A 83 -0.93 11.86 23.70
CA ALA A 83 -1.05 13.27 24.08
C ALA A 83 -0.83 14.23 22.91
N ASN A 84 -0.18 13.78 21.85
CA ASN A 84 0.11 14.61 20.68
C ASN A 84 -1.07 14.62 19.70
N LYS A 85 -1.64 15.81 19.46
CA LYS A 85 -2.80 16.00 18.56
C LYS A 85 -2.51 15.75 17.07
N ASP A 86 -1.23 15.80 16.68
CA ASP A 86 -0.80 15.56 15.31
C ASP A 86 -0.67 14.06 14.98
N VAL A 87 -0.75 13.19 15.99
CA VAL A 87 -0.69 11.74 15.83
C VAL A 87 -2.11 11.18 15.72
N ILE A 88 -2.47 10.73 14.53
CA ILE A 88 -3.79 10.15 14.24
C ILE A 88 -3.88 8.72 14.78
N GLY A 89 -2.79 7.95 14.69
CA GLY A 89 -2.74 6.57 15.14
C GLY A 89 -1.31 6.08 15.28
N TYR A 90 -1.13 5.03 16.08
CA TYR A 90 0.15 4.34 16.22
C TYR A 90 -0.10 2.84 16.41
N SER A 91 0.82 2.03 15.94
CA SER A 91 0.80 0.58 16.11
C SER A 91 2.22 0.06 16.33
N PRO A 92 2.46 -0.69 17.39
CA PRO A 92 3.73 -1.39 17.56
C PRO A 92 3.77 -2.59 16.62
N TYR A 93 4.94 -2.84 16.01
CA TYR A 93 5.13 -4.01 15.20
C TYR A 93 6.53 -4.59 15.33
N ILE A 94 6.64 -5.89 15.05
CA ILE A 94 7.92 -6.58 14.87
C ILE A 94 7.93 -7.09 13.45
N GLN A 95 8.96 -6.75 12.68
CA GLN A 95 9.12 -7.21 11.32
C GLN A 95 10.38 -8.05 11.17
N LYS A 96 10.24 -9.21 10.53
CA LYS A 96 11.34 -10.12 10.27
C LYS A 96 11.17 -10.77 8.90
N GLU A 97 12.27 -11.05 8.25
CA GLU A 97 12.30 -11.93 7.11
C GLU A 97 12.22 -13.38 7.59
N ILE A 98 11.36 -14.15 6.96
CA ILE A 98 11.05 -15.53 7.33
C ILE A 98 11.04 -16.42 6.09
N LEU A 99 11.19 -17.69 6.35
CA LEU A 99 10.81 -18.75 5.41
C LEU A 99 9.43 -19.25 5.82
N ILE A 100 8.47 -19.18 4.91
CA ILE A 100 7.12 -19.70 5.11
C ILE A 100 6.89 -20.88 4.18
N SER A 101 6.33 -21.96 4.71
CA SER A 101 6.07 -23.19 3.97
C SER A 101 4.66 -23.70 4.17
N SER A 102 4.09 -24.24 3.12
CA SER A 102 2.89 -25.05 3.13
C SER A 102 3.27 -26.54 2.95
N VAL A 103 2.29 -27.41 2.80
CA VAL A 103 2.50 -28.82 2.47
C VAL A 103 3.19 -28.98 1.10
N THR A 104 2.96 -28.05 0.18
CA THR A 104 3.36 -28.19 -1.23
C THR A 104 4.49 -27.26 -1.65
N SER A 105 4.67 -26.13 -0.98
CA SER A 105 5.57 -25.06 -1.44
C SER A 105 6.21 -24.30 -0.28
N THR A 106 7.33 -23.65 -0.57
CA THR A 106 8.06 -22.79 0.38
C THR A 106 8.50 -21.52 -0.31
N THR A 107 8.38 -20.39 0.38
CA THR A 107 8.81 -19.08 -0.12
C THR A 107 9.36 -18.20 0.99
N ASN A 108 10.16 -17.20 0.63
CA ASN A 108 10.55 -16.15 1.56
C ASN A 108 9.43 -15.10 1.64
N ALA A 109 9.22 -14.56 2.84
CA ALA A 109 8.28 -13.50 3.08
C ALA A 109 8.73 -12.62 4.26
N TYR A 110 8.15 -11.43 4.39
CA TYR A 110 8.25 -10.64 5.60
C TYR A 110 7.09 -10.97 6.54
N PHE A 111 7.44 -11.34 7.74
CA PHE A 111 6.49 -11.52 8.82
C PHE A 111 6.39 -10.25 9.64
N ARG A 112 5.17 -9.75 9.81
CA ARG A 112 4.90 -8.57 10.63
C ARG A 112 3.94 -8.96 11.75
N ALA A 113 4.45 -9.03 12.98
CA ALA A 113 3.64 -9.21 14.17
C ALA A 113 3.11 -7.85 14.62
N ILE A 114 1.80 -7.76 14.80
CA ILE A 114 1.08 -6.52 15.08
C ILE A 114 0.09 -6.69 16.23
N ASP A 115 -0.35 -5.58 16.81
CA ASP A 115 -1.60 -5.55 17.60
C ASP A 115 -2.77 -5.26 16.64
N PRO A 116 -3.67 -6.24 16.38
CA PRO A 116 -4.74 -6.06 15.40
C PRO A 116 -5.69 -4.89 15.69
N LYS A 117 -5.85 -4.53 16.98
CA LYS A 117 -6.74 -3.43 17.39
C LYS A 117 -6.14 -2.05 17.05
N LEU A 118 -4.83 -1.91 17.23
CA LEU A 118 -4.13 -0.66 16.94
C LEU A 118 -3.84 -0.53 15.44
N GLU A 119 -3.49 -1.62 14.79
CA GLU A 119 -3.16 -1.64 13.35
C GLU A 119 -4.32 -1.20 12.46
N LYS A 120 -5.56 -1.50 12.81
CA LYS A 120 -6.76 -1.05 12.09
C LYS A 120 -6.87 0.46 11.95
N ASN A 121 -6.32 1.21 12.90
CA ASN A 121 -6.38 2.67 12.89
C ASN A 121 -5.23 3.32 12.09
N VAL A 122 -4.27 2.50 11.65
CA VAL A 122 -3.02 2.99 11.04
C VAL A 122 -2.84 2.47 9.63
N GLY A 123 -3.18 1.19 9.38
CA GLY A 123 -2.94 0.50 8.13
C GLY A 123 -4.20 0.28 7.30
N ILE A 124 -4.01 0.02 6.00
CA ILE A 124 -5.09 -0.29 5.04
C ILE A 124 -5.31 -1.80 4.87
N VAL A 125 -4.58 -2.65 5.59
CA VAL A 125 -4.65 -4.11 5.39
C VAL A 125 -6.04 -4.64 5.75
N ASP A 126 -6.69 -4.12 6.80
CA ASP A 126 -8.06 -4.52 7.18
C ASP A 126 -9.07 -4.25 6.05
N GLU A 127 -8.96 -3.09 5.40
CA GLU A 127 -9.83 -2.69 4.28
C GLU A 127 -9.50 -3.43 2.97
N SER A 128 -8.30 -3.99 2.89
CA SER A 128 -7.78 -4.68 1.69
C SER A 128 -7.98 -6.20 1.74
N ILE A 129 -8.68 -6.74 2.73
CA ILE A 129 -8.96 -8.17 2.83
C ILE A 129 -9.92 -8.58 1.70
N ILE A 130 -9.46 -9.51 0.86
CA ILE A 130 -10.26 -10.06 -0.24
C ILE A 130 -10.93 -11.39 0.14
N PHE A 131 -10.33 -12.16 1.04
CA PHE A 131 -10.89 -13.41 1.57
C PHE A 131 -10.64 -13.50 3.06
N GLY A 132 -11.61 -14.02 3.81
CA GLY A 132 -11.52 -14.17 5.26
C GLY A 132 -11.79 -12.88 6.03
N SER A 133 -11.10 -12.70 7.16
CA SER A 133 -11.29 -11.51 8.00
C SER A 133 -10.04 -11.19 8.82
N PHE A 134 -9.68 -9.92 8.85
CA PHE A 134 -8.64 -9.38 9.72
C PHE A 134 -8.98 -9.55 11.21
N ASN A 135 -10.27 -9.51 11.56
CA ASN A 135 -10.74 -9.68 12.94
C ASN A 135 -10.44 -11.05 13.52
N ASN A 136 -10.14 -12.04 12.68
CA ASN A 136 -9.74 -13.37 13.13
C ASN A 136 -8.31 -13.42 13.68
N LEU A 137 -7.50 -12.37 13.44
CA LEU A 137 -6.22 -12.22 14.11
C LEU A 137 -6.45 -12.00 15.60
N SER A 138 -5.98 -12.94 16.42
CA SER A 138 -6.09 -12.89 17.87
C SER A 138 -4.84 -13.47 18.51
N ILE A 139 -4.43 -12.87 19.63
CA ILE A 139 -3.26 -13.32 20.42
C ILE A 139 -3.43 -14.78 20.89
N SER A 140 -4.66 -15.22 21.11
CA SER A 140 -4.97 -16.59 21.58
C SER A 140 -5.06 -17.64 20.48
N LYS A 141 -5.02 -17.24 19.24
CA LYS A 141 -5.10 -18.14 18.08
C LYS A 141 -3.90 -17.90 17.18
N ASN A 142 -3.24 -18.96 16.77
CA ASN A 142 -2.14 -18.89 15.80
C ASN A 142 -2.70 -18.65 14.39
N ASN A 143 -3.31 -17.49 14.18
CA ASN A 143 -3.88 -17.09 12.91
C ASN A 143 -2.92 -16.13 12.19
N ILE A 144 -2.90 -16.22 10.86
CA ILE A 144 -2.10 -15.36 10.01
C ILE A 144 -2.96 -14.83 8.84
N VAL A 145 -2.64 -13.64 8.41
CA VAL A 145 -3.17 -13.03 7.18
C VAL A 145 -2.01 -12.94 6.19
N LEU A 146 -2.23 -13.37 4.95
CA LEU A 146 -1.21 -13.43 3.90
C LEU A 146 -1.56 -12.46 2.77
N GLY A 147 -0.54 -11.91 2.14
CA GLY A 147 -0.72 -11.25 0.84
C GLY A 147 -1.13 -12.25 -0.23
N ASN A 148 -1.97 -11.81 -1.15
CA ASN A 148 -2.50 -12.65 -2.24
C ASN A 148 -1.39 -13.34 -3.05
N GLY A 149 -0.27 -12.66 -3.29
CA GLY A 149 0.88 -13.23 -3.99
C GLY A 149 1.58 -14.33 -3.20
N VAL A 150 1.72 -14.19 -1.87
CA VAL A 150 2.30 -15.23 -1.01
C VAL A 150 1.37 -16.43 -0.91
N ALA A 151 0.05 -16.21 -0.71
CA ALA A 151 -0.94 -17.28 -0.68
C ALA A 151 -0.95 -18.10 -1.98
N ASN A 152 -0.85 -17.44 -3.13
CA ASN A 152 -0.77 -18.09 -4.44
C ASN A 152 0.53 -18.88 -4.61
N LYS A 153 1.68 -18.38 -4.17
CA LYS A 153 2.97 -19.12 -4.23
C LYS A 153 2.96 -20.38 -3.36
N LEU A 154 2.32 -20.29 -2.20
CA LEU A 154 2.18 -21.40 -1.26
C LEU A 154 1.05 -22.37 -1.63
N LEU A 155 0.17 -21.99 -2.58
CA LEU A 155 -1.02 -22.75 -2.98
C LEU A 155 -1.96 -23.02 -1.79
N VAL A 156 -2.12 -22.03 -0.90
CA VAL A 156 -2.94 -22.14 0.31
C VAL A 156 -4.23 -21.31 0.23
N ARG A 157 -5.22 -21.74 0.97
CA ARG A 157 -6.53 -21.08 1.14
C ARG A 157 -6.81 -20.82 2.62
N ILE A 158 -7.90 -20.13 2.89
CA ILE A 158 -8.37 -19.90 4.26
C ILE A 158 -8.62 -21.26 4.93
N GLY A 159 -8.10 -21.40 6.15
CA GLY A 159 -8.18 -22.61 6.96
C GLY A 159 -6.98 -23.56 6.80
N ASP A 160 -6.15 -23.36 5.79
CA ASP A 160 -4.95 -24.16 5.60
C ASP A 160 -3.87 -23.80 6.64
N GLU A 161 -3.03 -24.76 6.97
CA GLU A 161 -1.90 -24.60 7.88
C GLU A 161 -0.65 -24.18 7.10
N VAL A 162 0.05 -23.18 7.60
CA VAL A 162 1.38 -22.77 7.14
C VAL A 162 2.38 -22.80 8.29
N GLU A 163 3.62 -23.09 7.99
CA GLU A 163 4.70 -23.16 8.94
C GLU A 163 5.70 -22.03 8.70
N ILE A 164 6.02 -21.30 9.75
CA ILE A 164 7.01 -20.21 9.71
C ILE A 164 8.30 -20.70 10.34
N LEU A 165 9.40 -20.50 9.62
CA LEU A 165 10.75 -20.74 10.08
C LEU A 165 11.53 -19.43 10.05
N THR A 166 12.09 -19.04 11.18
CA THR A 166 13.00 -17.89 11.26
C THR A 166 14.11 -18.14 12.25
N GLN A 167 15.19 -17.38 12.13
CA GLN A 167 16.30 -17.44 13.05
C GLN A 167 16.35 -16.18 13.90
N PHE A 168 16.47 -16.36 15.19
CA PHE A 168 16.74 -15.29 16.14
C PHE A 168 18.14 -15.47 16.72
N THR A 169 18.89 -14.38 16.78
CA THR A 169 20.15 -14.35 17.53
C THR A 169 19.90 -13.70 18.87
N SER A 170 20.04 -14.44 19.95
CA SER A 170 19.96 -13.87 21.28
C SER A 170 21.14 -12.94 21.53
N SER A 171 20.87 -11.75 22.08
CA SER A 171 21.91 -10.79 22.45
C SER A 171 22.85 -11.34 23.55
N GLU A 172 22.36 -12.26 24.38
CA GLU A 172 23.13 -12.84 25.49
C GLU A 172 23.98 -14.04 25.08
N SER A 173 23.45 -14.95 24.28
CA SER A 173 24.11 -16.22 23.98
C SER A 173 24.87 -16.25 22.66
N LYS A 174 24.69 -15.24 21.78
CA LYS A 174 25.23 -15.18 20.40
C LYS A 174 24.96 -16.42 19.56
N LYS A 175 24.18 -17.39 20.06
CA LYS A 175 23.81 -18.60 19.32
C LYS A 175 22.48 -18.35 18.63
N PRO A 176 22.40 -18.59 17.30
CA PRO A 176 21.13 -18.55 16.60
C PRO A 176 20.24 -19.70 17.10
N PHE A 177 19.01 -19.40 17.48
CA PHE A 177 17.99 -20.43 17.68
C PHE A 177 16.96 -20.32 16.57
N GLN A 178 16.50 -21.47 16.11
CA GLN A 178 15.45 -21.55 15.11
C GLN A 178 14.10 -21.45 15.81
N PHE A 179 13.28 -20.52 15.34
CA PHE A 179 11.88 -20.44 15.72
C PHE A 179 11.05 -21.08 14.61
N LYS A 180 10.28 -22.08 14.99
CA LYS A 180 9.40 -22.82 14.09
C LYS A 180 8.01 -22.86 14.71
N ASN A 181 7.04 -22.32 14.02
CA ASN A 181 5.66 -22.29 14.50
C ASN A 181 4.66 -22.45 13.36
N LYS A 182 3.50 -22.99 13.67
CA LYS A 182 2.42 -23.25 12.75
C LYS A 182 1.31 -22.22 12.93
N TYR A 183 0.75 -21.76 11.83
CA TYR A 183 -0.31 -20.77 11.78
C TYR A 183 -1.41 -21.24 10.83
N ILE A 184 -2.65 -20.82 11.11
CA ILE A 184 -3.80 -21.06 10.26
C ILE A 184 -4.08 -19.79 9.45
N VAL A 185 -4.20 -19.92 8.14
CA VAL A 185 -4.55 -18.82 7.25
C VAL A 185 -5.98 -18.38 7.52
N SER A 186 -6.16 -17.19 8.09
CA SER A 186 -7.46 -16.62 8.48
C SER A 186 -7.95 -15.53 7.54
N GLY A 187 -7.07 -15.03 6.68
CA GLY A 187 -7.40 -14.01 5.69
C GLY A 187 -6.33 -13.88 4.62
N VAL A 188 -6.73 -13.34 3.48
CA VAL A 188 -5.86 -12.98 2.37
C VAL A 188 -6.16 -11.54 1.99
N PHE A 189 -5.13 -10.71 1.87
CA PHE A 189 -5.26 -9.33 1.47
C PHE A 189 -4.67 -9.03 0.10
N ASP A 190 -5.19 -8.00 -0.55
CA ASP A 190 -4.65 -7.43 -1.78
C ASP A 190 -4.73 -5.90 -1.74
N VAL A 191 -3.60 -5.25 -1.53
CA VAL A 191 -3.50 -3.79 -1.52
C VAL A 191 -3.34 -3.19 -2.92
N GLY A 192 -3.34 -4.03 -3.96
CA GLY A 192 -3.17 -3.60 -5.35
C GLY A 192 -1.73 -3.19 -5.71
N LEU A 193 -0.74 -3.52 -4.88
CA LEU A 193 0.68 -3.33 -5.13
C LEU A 193 1.37 -4.69 -5.11
N TYR A 194 1.94 -5.07 -6.25
CA TYR A 194 2.56 -6.38 -6.45
C TYR A 194 3.61 -6.70 -5.39
N GLU A 195 4.44 -5.72 -5.04
CA GLU A 195 5.53 -5.88 -4.08
C GLU A 195 5.02 -6.26 -2.69
N TYR A 196 4.00 -5.57 -2.17
CA TYR A 196 3.44 -5.88 -0.86
C TYR A 196 2.66 -7.20 -0.85
N ASN A 197 1.88 -7.46 -1.88
CA ASN A 197 1.12 -8.71 -2.00
C ASN A 197 2.01 -9.96 -2.07
N ASN A 198 3.25 -9.81 -2.58
CA ASN A 198 4.20 -10.91 -2.76
C ASN A 198 5.27 -10.99 -1.68
N ALA A 199 5.36 -9.98 -0.81
CA ALA A 199 6.35 -9.90 0.24
C ALA A 199 5.82 -10.28 1.63
N TYR A 200 4.52 -10.17 1.88
CA TYR A 200 3.89 -10.42 3.19
C TYR A 200 2.86 -11.53 3.16
#